data_a063b8da494abfd63ff32e332a148d77
#
_entry.id   a063b8da494abfd63ff32e332a148d77
#
_cell.length_a   1.000
_cell.length_b   1.000
_cell.length_c   1.000
_cell.angle_alpha   90.00
_cell.angle_beta   90.00
_cell.angle_gamma   90.00
#
_symmetry.space_group_name_H-M   'P 1'
#
loop_
_entity.id
_entity.type
_entity.pdbx_description
1 polymer ?
#
loop_
_entity_poly.entity_id
_entity_poly.type
_entity_poly.pdbx_seq_one_letter_code
_entity_poly.pdbx_strand_id
1 'polypeptide(L)'
;MSATSETVSKGKRSIFVLLPLIVFIGLAALFFLRLGTDDSRLPSVLIGKPAPQTNLPAMPGLVRDGQPVPGVSNATFQGHVTLVNVWASWCVPCADEVPYLAQLAKDKRIQLVGFNYKDSADNARRFLGRYGNPYIATGQDLNGSEAIEWGVYGVPETFVVGKDGRIAYKLVGPIGAENLKAVLEPEIQKALAGS
;
A
#
# COMPACT_ATOMS: atom_id res chain seq x y z
N MET A 1 59.28 16.73 55.73
CA MET A 1 58.69 16.98 54.39
C MET A 1 58.16 15.63 53.85
N SER A 2 56.88 15.38 54.08
CA SER A 2 56.25 14.09 53.63
C SER A 2 55.48 14.38 52.38
N ALA A 3 55.84 13.74 51.32
CA ALA A 3 55.11 13.78 50.04
C ALA A 3 54.01 12.70 50.01
N THR A 4 52.76 13.11 50.05
CA THR A 4 51.60 12.21 49.93
C THR A 4 51.34 11.96 48.44
N SER A 5 51.62 10.77 47.98
CA SER A 5 51.28 10.36 46.59
C SER A 5 49.82 9.93 46.52
N GLU A 6 48.99 10.77 45.87
CA GLU A 6 47.62 10.41 45.51
C GLU A 6 47.65 9.39 44.34
N THR A 7 47.32 8.17 44.65
CA THR A 7 47.05 7.13 43.63
C THR A 7 45.64 7.34 43.09
N VAL A 8 45.51 8.11 42.01
CA VAL A 8 44.24 8.25 41.27
C VAL A 8 43.91 6.90 40.56
N SER A 9 42.85 6.27 41.03
CA SER A 9 42.33 4.97 40.51
C SER A 9 42.02 5.04 39.01
N LYS A 10 42.87 4.45 38.18
CA LYS A 10 42.71 4.35 36.71
C LYS A 10 41.47 3.56 36.27
N GLY A 11 40.84 2.75 37.12
CA GLY A 11 39.71 1.89 36.76
C GLY A 11 38.38 2.62 36.55
N LYS A 12 38.10 3.68 37.31
CA LYS A 12 36.81 4.40 37.18
C LYS A 12 36.72 5.29 35.95
N ARG A 13 37.82 5.82 35.46
CA ARG A 13 37.86 6.67 34.24
C ARG A 13 37.58 5.89 32.99
N SER A 14 37.99 4.63 32.91
CA SER A 14 37.78 3.77 31.70
C SER A 14 36.30 3.38 31.53
N ILE A 15 35.59 3.15 32.65
CA ILE A 15 34.15 2.81 32.60
C ILE A 15 33.31 4.00 32.10
N PHE A 16 33.61 5.22 32.49
CA PHE A 16 32.89 6.40 32.00
C PHE A 16 33.12 6.70 30.53
N VAL A 17 34.26 6.27 29.97
CA VAL A 17 34.55 6.41 28.52
C VAL A 17 33.89 5.30 27.72
N LEU A 18 33.77 4.09 28.28
CA LEU A 18 33.14 2.94 27.59
C LEU A 18 31.62 2.94 27.69
N LEU A 19 31.03 3.59 28.70
CA LEU A 19 29.57 3.62 28.89
C LEU A 19 28.81 4.16 27.68
N PRO A 20 29.16 5.33 27.07
CA PRO A 20 28.46 5.82 25.88
C PRO A 20 28.60 4.88 24.69
N LEU A 21 29.74 4.20 24.55
CA LEU A 21 29.93 3.21 23.47
C LEU A 21 29.03 1.98 23.68
N ILE A 22 28.92 1.47 24.91
CA ILE A 22 28.03 0.35 25.24
C ILE A 22 26.56 0.72 25.00
N VAL A 23 26.17 1.93 25.42
CA VAL A 23 24.81 2.46 25.17
C VAL A 23 24.54 2.59 23.68
N PHE A 24 25.50 3.11 22.91
CA PHE A 24 25.37 3.25 21.46
C PHE A 24 25.23 1.89 20.78
N ILE A 25 26.07 0.91 21.13
CA ILE A 25 25.99 -0.46 20.59
C ILE A 25 24.64 -1.10 20.96
N GLY A 26 24.19 -0.94 22.20
CA GLY A 26 22.90 -1.44 22.68
C GLY A 26 21.71 -0.84 21.90
N LEU A 27 21.73 0.46 21.69
CA LEU A 27 20.71 1.15 20.90
C LEU A 27 20.77 0.77 19.42
N ALA A 28 21.98 0.65 18.86
CA ALA A 28 22.16 0.20 17.47
C ALA A 28 21.64 -1.24 17.27
N ALA A 29 21.95 -2.13 18.19
CA ALA A 29 21.44 -3.50 18.18
C ALA A 29 19.92 -3.55 18.34
N LEU A 30 19.36 -2.78 19.27
CA LEU A 30 17.92 -2.67 19.45
C LEU A 30 17.22 -2.14 18.19
N PHE A 31 17.81 -1.11 17.57
CA PHE A 31 17.29 -0.52 16.34
C PHE A 31 17.37 -1.52 15.18
N PHE A 32 18.50 -2.24 15.05
CA PHE A 32 18.69 -3.26 14.03
C PHE A 32 17.70 -4.42 14.16
N LEU A 33 17.42 -4.87 15.39
CA LEU A 33 16.42 -5.90 15.67
C LEU A 33 14.98 -5.41 15.38
N ARG A 34 14.73 -4.11 15.53
CA ARG A 34 13.41 -3.51 15.24
C ARG A 34 13.20 -3.18 13.76
N LEU A 35 14.27 -2.94 12.99
CA LEU A 35 14.19 -2.68 11.54
C LEU A 35 13.62 -3.85 10.74
N GLY A 36 13.63 -5.07 11.29
CA GLY A 36 13.05 -6.26 10.64
C GLY A 36 11.59 -6.53 11.00
N THR A 37 10.95 -5.72 11.84
CA THR A 37 9.52 -5.85 12.13
C THR A 37 8.74 -5.09 11.07
N ASP A 38 7.97 -5.82 10.28
CA ASP A 38 7.09 -5.30 9.24
C ASP A 38 5.91 -4.56 9.89
N ASP A 39 6.10 -3.28 10.22
CA ASP A 39 5.08 -2.38 10.80
C ASP A 39 4.05 -1.91 9.73
N SER A 40 4.12 -2.43 8.50
CA SER A 40 3.16 -2.13 7.43
C SER A 40 1.73 -2.63 7.71
N ARG A 41 1.53 -3.30 8.85
CA ARG A 41 0.23 -3.87 9.28
C ARG A 41 -0.56 -2.98 10.24
N LEU A 42 -0.38 -1.67 10.22
CA LEU A 42 -1.31 -0.80 10.95
C LEU A 42 -2.69 -0.93 10.29
N PRO A 43 -3.71 -1.47 11.01
CA PRO A 43 -5.03 -1.60 10.44
C PRO A 43 -5.53 -0.22 10.02
N SER A 44 -5.97 -0.08 8.77
CA SER A 44 -6.57 1.17 8.33
C SER A 44 -7.79 1.49 9.20
N VAL A 45 -7.88 2.72 9.67
CA VAL A 45 -9.05 3.22 10.43
C VAL A 45 -10.35 3.17 9.61
N LEU A 46 -10.26 2.91 8.32
CA LEU A 46 -11.39 2.81 7.39
C LEU A 46 -11.95 1.38 7.29
N ILE A 47 -11.29 0.36 7.86
CA ILE A 47 -11.81 -1.02 7.84
C ILE A 47 -13.16 -1.07 8.56
N GLY A 48 -14.14 -1.70 7.92
CA GLY A 48 -15.53 -1.78 8.38
C GLY A 48 -16.36 -0.51 8.13
N LYS A 49 -15.77 0.58 7.62
CA LYS A 49 -16.48 1.81 7.29
C LYS A 49 -16.91 1.83 5.82
N PRO A 50 -17.96 2.59 5.47
CA PRO A 50 -18.26 2.88 4.06
C PRO A 50 -17.03 3.46 3.35
N ALA A 51 -16.84 3.08 2.09
CA ALA A 51 -15.83 3.71 1.24
C ALA A 51 -16.07 5.23 1.20
N PRO A 52 -15.01 6.05 1.22
CA PRO A 52 -15.13 7.50 1.08
C PRO A 52 -15.94 7.91 -0.15
N GLN A 53 -16.47 9.12 -0.13
CA GLN A 53 -17.16 9.66 -1.29
C GLN A 53 -16.17 9.81 -2.44
N THR A 54 -16.36 9.01 -3.48
CA THR A 54 -15.43 8.88 -4.60
C THR A 54 -16.09 9.36 -5.88
N ASN A 55 -15.41 10.26 -6.59
CA ASN A 55 -15.82 10.74 -7.91
C ASN A 55 -14.59 11.07 -8.75
N LEU A 56 -13.90 10.06 -9.20
CA LEU A 56 -12.72 10.20 -10.06
C LEU A 56 -13.13 10.17 -11.53
N PRO A 57 -12.77 11.21 -12.31
CA PRO A 57 -13.05 11.25 -13.73
C PRO A 57 -12.36 10.11 -14.48
N ALA A 58 -12.96 9.69 -15.58
CA ALA A 58 -12.34 8.74 -16.50
C ALA A 58 -11.02 9.30 -17.03
N MET A 59 -10.04 8.41 -17.22
CA MET A 59 -8.75 8.79 -17.81
C MET A 59 -8.93 9.12 -19.30
N PRO A 60 -8.60 10.34 -19.75
CA PRO A 60 -8.77 10.73 -21.15
C PRO A 60 -8.03 9.79 -22.12
N GLY A 61 -8.73 9.31 -23.13
CA GLY A 61 -8.18 8.45 -24.18
C GLY A 61 -7.81 7.02 -23.75
N LEU A 62 -8.16 6.59 -22.54
CA LEU A 62 -8.02 5.21 -22.13
C LEU A 62 -9.19 4.40 -22.72
N VAL A 63 -8.86 3.39 -23.53
CA VAL A 63 -9.83 2.49 -24.12
C VAL A 63 -9.49 1.04 -23.78
N ARG A 64 -10.52 0.19 -23.71
CA ARG A 64 -10.42 -1.26 -23.54
C ARG A 64 -11.45 -1.92 -24.44
N ASP A 65 -11.02 -2.86 -25.26
CA ASP A 65 -11.89 -3.56 -26.23
C ASP A 65 -12.68 -2.58 -27.12
N GLY A 66 -12.04 -1.47 -27.52
CA GLY A 66 -12.62 -0.42 -28.36
C GLY A 66 -13.60 0.52 -27.66
N GLN A 67 -13.84 0.36 -26.35
CA GLN A 67 -14.73 1.21 -25.57
C GLN A 67 -13.95 2.09 -24.57
N PRO A 68 -14.38 3.34 -24.33
CA PRO A 68 -13.79 4.15 -23.28
C PRO A 68 -13.88 3.47 -21.91
N VAL A 69 -12.78 3.46 -21.15
CA VAL A 69 -12.78 2.96 -19.78
C VAL A 69 -13.42 4.03 -18.86
N PRO A 70 -14.47 3.69 -18.09
CA PRO A 70 -15.14 4.66 -17.24
C PRO A 70 -14.26 5.10 -16.07
N GLY A 71 -14.59 6.25 -15.48
CA GLY A 71 -14.09 6.70 -14.18
C GLY A 71 -14.66 5.88 -13.04
N VAL A 72 -14.33 6.25 -11.82
CA VAL A 72 -14.75 5.53 -10.60
C VAL A 72 -15.61 6.42 -9.72
N SER A 73 -16.74 5.89 -9.27
CA SER A 73 -17.64 6.56 -8.32
C SER A 73 -18.12 5.58 -7.25
N ASN A 74 -18.81 6.06 -6.21
CA ASN A 74 -19.38 5.19 -5.19
C ASN A 74 -20.34 4.13 -5.76
N ALA A 75 -21.03 4.43 -6.86
CA ALA A 75 -21.90 3.47 -7.54
C ALA A 75 -21.11 2.24 -8.04
N THR A 76 -19.82 2.41 -8.34
CA THR A 76 -18.95 1.32 -8.80
C THR A 76 -18.75 0.25 -7.71
N PHE A 77 -18.89 0.62 -6.43
CA PHE A 77 -18.63 -0.31 -5.30
C PHE A 77 -19.87 -1.08 -4.85
N GLN A 78 -21.05 -0.79 -5.40
CA GLN A 78 -22.28 -1.40 -4.95
C GLN A 78 -22.58 -2.73 -5.64
N GLY A 79 -22.98 -3.73 -4.87
CA GLY A 79 -23.41 -5.03 -5.40
C GLY A 79 -22.28 -5.98 -5.81
N HIS A 80 -21.03 -5.54 -5.79
CA HIS A 80 -19.88 -6.34 -6.19
C HIS A 80 -18.76 -6.23 -5.16
N VAL A 81 -18.04 -7.32 -4.93
CA VAL A 81 -16.76 -7.24 -4.24
C VAL A 81 -15.76 -6.57 -5.19
N THR A 82 -15.24 -5.44 -4.77
CA THR A 82 -14.38 -4.59 -5.60
C THR A 82 -12.96 -4.51 -5.01
N LEU A 83 -11.96 -4.79 -5.83
CA LEU A 83 -10.58 -4.47 -5.53
C LEU A 83 -10.27 -3.09 -6.08
N VAL A 84 -9.95 -2.15 -5.18
CA VAL A 84 -9.51 -0.80 -5.55
C VAL A 84 -8.00 -0.76 -5.41
N ASN A 85 -7.30 -0.71 -6.54
CA ASN A 85 -5.85 -0.63 -6.56
C ASN A 85 -5.41 0.80 -6.88
N VAL A 86 -4.59 1.36 -5.99
CA VAL A 86 -4.02 2.71 -6.15
C VAL A 86 -2.62 2.58 -6.72
N TRP A 87 -2.38 3.15 -7.88
CA TRP A 87 -1.18 2.96 -8.67
C TRP A 87 -0.73 4.21 -9.42
N ALA A 88 0.50 4.19 -9.94
CA ALA A 88 1.02 5.23 -10.80
C ALA A 88 2.00 4.67 -11.83
N SER A 89 2.16 5.33 -12.98
CA SER A 89 3.10 4.90 -14.01
C SER A 89 4.58 5.04 -13.61
N TRP A 90 4.89 5.94 -12.70
CA TRP A 90 6.22 6.16 -12.15
C TRP A 90 6.59 5.20 -10.99
N CYS A 91 5.66 4.36 -10.57
CA CYS A 91 5.82 3.41 -9.47
C CYS A 91 6.35 2.07 -10.02
N VAL A 92 7.61 1.75 -9.74
CA VAL A 92 8.22 0.49 -10.20
C VAL A 92 7.52 -0.74 -9.61
N PRO A 93 7.24 -0.83 -8.29
CA PRO A 93 6.53 -1.99 -7.73
C PRO A 93 5.10 -2.17 -8.28
N CYS A 94 4.47 -1.09 -8.79
CA CYS A 94 3.17 -1.19 -9.43
C CYS A 94 3.24 -1.98 -10.76
N ALA A 95 4.37 -1.91 -11.47
CA ALA A 95 4.57 -2.73 -12.68
C ALA A 95 4.72 -4.22 -12.34
N ASP A 96 5.38 -4.52 -11.21
CA ASP A 96 5.65 -5.89 -10.78
C ASP A 96 4.36 -6.61 -10.33
N GLU A 97 3.34 -5.89 -9.85
CA GLU A 97 2.08 -6.48 -9.41
C GLU A 97 1.05 -6.70 -10.53
N VAL A 98 1.22 -6.08 -11.71
CA VAL A 98 0.24 -6.20 -12.82
C VAL A 98 -0.08 -7.65 -13.20
N PRO A 99 0.86 -8.61 -13.26
CA PRO A 99 0.54 -10.00 -13.55
C PRO A 99 -0.44 -10.64 -12.55
N TYR A 100 -0.32 -10.27 -11.27
CA TYR A 100 -1.20 -10.76 -10.20
C TYR A 100 -2.59 -10.10 -10.27
N LEU A 101 -2.64 -8.81 -10.56
CA LEU A 101 -3.90 -8.10 -10.84
C LEU A 101 -4.61 -8.70 -12.06
N ALA A 102 -3.88 -9.03 -13.13
CA ALA A 102 -4.42 -9.69 -14.30
C ALA A 102 -4.94 -11.11 -14.01
N GLN A 103 -4.32 -11.82 -13.05
CA GLN A 103 -4.83 -13.10 -12.55
C GLN A 103 -6.15 -12.90 -11.81
N LEU A 104 -6.21 -11.96 -10.87
CA LEU A 104 -7.42 -11.63 -10.11
C LEU A 104 -8.58 -11.17 -11.01
N ALA A 105 -8.30 -10.41 -12.07
CA ALA A 105 -9.29 -9.95 -13.03
C ALA A 105 -10.01 -11.07 -13.80
N LYS A 106 -9.51 -12.31 -13.76
CA LYS A 106 -10.17 -13.50 -14.35
C LYS A 106 -11.31 -14.02 -13.50
N ASP A 107 -11.31 -13.73 -12.18
CA ASP A 107 -12.40 -14.12 -11.29
C ASP A 107 -13.61 -13.19 -11.49
N LYS A 108 -14.67 -13.71 -12.09
CA LYS A 108 -15.88 -12.95 -12.41
C LYS A 108 -16.75 -12.61 -11.20
N ARG A 109 -16.41 -13.12 -10.00
CA ARG A 109 -17.10 -12.80 -8.74
C ARG A 109 -16.66 -11.46 -8.15
N ILE A 110 -15.54 -10.94 -8.62
CA ILE A 110 -14.96 -9.67 -8.19
C ILE A 110 -14.74 -8.75 -9.37
N GLN A 111 -14.57 -7.48 -9.10
CA GLN A 111 -14.16 -6.50 -10.09
C GLN A 111 -12.92 -5.73 -9.61
N LEU A 112 -12.09 -5.28 -10.55
CA LEU A 112 -10.92 -4.47 -10.29
C LEU A 112 -11.12 -3.07 -10.84
N VAL A 113 -10.85 -2.06 -10.01
CA VAL A 113 -10.81 -0.66 -10.40
C VAL A 113 -9.45 -0.05 -10.05
N GLY A 114 -8.97 0.86 -10.87
CA GLY A 114 -7.70 1.54 -10.69
C GLY A 114 -7.90 3.00 -10.28
N PHE A 115 -7.20 3.45 -9.23
CA PHE A 115 -7.01 4.86 -8.92
C PHE A 115 -5.62 5.26 -9.39
N ASN A 116 -5.55 6.07 -10.45
CA ASN A 116 -4.27 6.55 -10.97
C ASN A 116 -3.84 7.80 -10.21
N TYR A 117 -2.84 7.65 -9.36
CA TYR A 117 -2.42 8.63 -8.36
C TYR A 117 -1.32 9.56 -8.87
N LYS A 118 -1.60 10.88 -8.88
CA LYS A 118 -0.63 11.94 -9.20
C LYS A 118 0.19 11.65 -10.46
N ASP A 119 -0.51 11.35 -11.55
CA ASP A 119 0.10 10.90 -12.79
C ASP A 119 -0.52 11.59 -14.01
N SER A 120 0.18 11.65 -15.13
CA SER A 120 -0.39 12.15 -16.38
C SER A 120 -1.11 11.03 -17.12
N ALA A 121 -2.20 11.36 -17.79
CA ALA A 121 -2.97 10.40 -18.59
C ALA A 121 -2.09 9.72 -19.68
N ASP A 122 -1.15 10.46 -20.28
CA ASP A 122 -0.24 9.90 -21.31
C ASP A 122 0.71 8.86 -20.74
N ASN A 123 1.28 9.13 -19.57
CA ASN A 123 2.18 8.18 -18.92
C ASN A 123 1.40 6.94 -18.44
N ALA A 124 0.26 7.16 -17.82
CA ALA A 124 -0.62 6.10 -17.33
C ALA A 124 -1.10 5.20 -18.48
N ARG A 125 -1.51 5.76 -19.64
CA ARG A 125 -1.89 4.97 -20.81
C ARG A 125 -0.73 4.14 -21.37
N ARG A 126 0.50 4.74 -21.44
CA ARG A 126 1.70 3.99 -21.87
C ARG A 126 2.01 2.85 -20.92
N PHE A 127 1.86 3.07 -19.61
CA PHE A 127 2.05 2.03 -18.59
C PHE A 127 1.05 0.87 -18.81
N LEU A 128 -0.26 1.17 -18.88
CA LEU A 128 -1.29 0.16 -19.11
C LEU A 128 -1.17 -0.53 -20.48
N GLY A 129 -0.71 0.20 -21.51
CA GLY A 129 -0.42 -0.39 -22.83
C GLY A 129 0.76 -1.35 -22.81
N ARG A 130 1.77 -1.08 -21.96
CA ARG A 130 2.98 -1.90 -21.84
C ARG A 130 2.76 -3.16 -20.98
N TYR A 131 2.10 -3.00 -19.83
CA TYR A 131 1.98 -4.07 -18.83
C TYR A 131 0.61 -4.77 -18.86
N GLY A 132 -0.38 -4.19 -19.54
CA GLY A 132 -1.77 -4.65 -19.58
C GLY A 132 -2.68 -3.83 -18.69
N ASN A 133 -3.98 -3.82 -19.02
CA ASN A 133 -5.01 -3.12 -18.23
C ASN A 133 -5.96 -4.14 -17.56
N PRO A 134 -5.79 -4.42 -16.26
CA PRO A 134 -6.66 -5.34 -15.54
C PRO A 134 -7.99 -4.69 -15.08
N TYR A 135 -8.11 -3.36 -15.16
CA TYR A 135 -9.22 -2.61 -14.57
C TYR A 135 -10.43 -2.51 -15.46
N ILE A 136 -11.64 -2.63 -14.88
CA ILE A 136 -12.91 -2.37 -15.57
C ILE A 136 -13.25 -0.87 -15.58
N ALA A 137 -12.74 -0.12 -14.60
CA ALA A 137 -12.87 1.32 -14.46
C ALA A 137 -11.54 1.89 -13.95
N THR A 138 -11.16 3.08 -14.41
CA THR A 138 -9.93 3.76 -13.97
C THR A 138 -10.22 5.23 -13.76
N GLY A 139 -10.09 5.66 -12.51
CA GLY A 139 -10.24 7.04 -12.13
C GLY A 139 -8.91 7.77 -12.05
N GLN A 140 -8.86 9.03 -12.48
CA GLN A 140 -7.66 9.85 -12.45
C GLN A 140 -7.67 10.79 -11.24
N ASP A 141 -6.78 10.56 -10.29
CA ASP A 141 -6.56 11.38 -9.08
C ASP A 141 -5.32 12.25 -9.25
N LEU A 142 -5.46 13.33 -10.04
CA LEU A 142 -4.35 14.20 -10.44
C LEU A 142 -3.62 14.87 -9.28
N ASN A 143 -4.35 15.29 -8.25
CA ASN A 143 -3.82 15.98 -7.08
C ASN A 143 -3.63 15.07 -5.86
N GLY A 144 -4.12 13.83 -5.91
CA GLY A 144 -4.02 12.86 -4.83
C GLY A 144 -5.03 13.08 -3.70
N SER A 145 -6.06 13.90 -3.90
CA SER A 145 -7.07 14.18 -2.87
C SER A 145 -7.90 12.94 -2.53
N GLU A 146 -8.27 12.15 -3.52
CA GLU A 146 -9.02 10.92 -3.31
C GLU A 146 -8.21 9.89 -2.52
N ALA A 147 -6.94 9.73 -2.90
CA ALA A 147 -6.02 8.85 -2.17
C ALA A 147 -5.87 9.26 -0.69
N ILE A 148 -5.87 10.57 -0.37
CA ILE A 148 -5.83 11.07 1.01
C ILE A 148 -7.10 10.64 1.77
N GLU A 149 -8.28 10.80 1.19
CA GLU A 149 -9.56 10.39 1.81
C GLU A 149 -9.61 8.87 2.06
N TRP A 150 -9.02 8.08 1.16
CA TRP A 150 -8.86 6.64 1.33
C TRP A 150 -7.73 6.24 2.29
N GLY A 151 -7.02 7.22 2.87
CA GLY A 151 -5.91 6.99 3.79
C GLY A 151 -4.74 6.25 3.14
N VAL A 152 -4.47 6.54 1.87
CA VAL A 152 -3.34 5.97 1.11
C VAL A 152 -2.05 6.60 1.62
N TYR A 153 -1.07 5.77 1.97
CA TYR A 153 0.26 6.22 2.39
C TYR A 153 1.23 6.33 1.22
N GLY A 154 1.03 5.49 0.20
CA GLY A 154 1.88 5.44 -0.98
C GLY A 154 1.30 4.50 -2.02
N VAL A 155 2.05 4.26 -3.09
CA VAL A 155 1.67 3.34 -4.16
C VAL A 155 2.70 2.21 -4.28
N PRO A 156 2.25 0.95 -4.52
CA PRO A 156 0.85 0.56 -4.67
C PRO A 156 0.18 0.25 -3.32
N GLU A 157 -1.14 0.40 -3.27
CA GLU A 157 -2.00 -0.10 -2.20
C GLU A 157 -3.28 -0.66 -2.80
N THR A 158 -3.83 -1.72 -2.17
CA THR A 158 -5.06 -2.36 -2.65
C THR A 158 -6.07 -2.49 -1.52
N PHE A 159 -7.29 -2.02 -1.78
CA PHE A 159 -8.42 -2.16 -0.86
C PHE A 159 -9.37 -3.24 -1.37
N VAL A 160 -9.91 -4.03 -0.44
CA VAL A 160 -11.03 -4.93 -0.68
C VAL A 160 -12.29 -4.24 -0.18
N VAL A 161 -13.22 -3.95 -1.08
CA VAL A 161 -14.51 -3.33 -0.76
C VAL A 161 -15.59 -4.40 -0.95
N GLY A 162 -16.41 -4.59 0.09
CA GLY A 162 -17.53 -5.52 0.07
C GLY A 162 -18.68 -5.05 -0.84
N LYS A 163 -19.65 -5.93 -1.10
CA LYS A 163 -20.85 -5.61 -1.93
C LYS A 163 -21.70 -4.50 -1.33
N ASP A 164 -21.61 -4.29 -0.02
CA ASP A 164 -22.26 -3.21 0.73
C ASP A 164 -21.52 -1.87 0.63
N GLY A 165 -20.43 -1.81 -0.13
CA GLY A 165 -19.60 -0.61 -0.30
C GLY A 165 -18.72 -0.29 0.92
N ARG A 166 -18.52 -1.23 1.86
CA ARG A 166 -17.63 -1.04 3.01
C ARG A 166 -16.24 -1.60 2.73
N ILE A 167 -15.23 -0.94 3.26
CA ILE A 167 -13.83 -1.42 3.17
C ILE A 167 -13.67 -2.61 4.12
N ALA A 168 -13.45 -3.79 3.54
CA ALA A 168 -13.22 -5.02 4.29
C ALA A 168 -11.74 -5.20 4.67
N TYR A 169 -10.83 -4.80 3.78
CA TYR A 169 -9.38 -4.98 3.99
C TYR A 169 -8.56 -3.95 3.23
N LYS A 170 -7.33 -3.69 3.68
CA LYS A 170 -6.33 -2.87 3.01
C LYS A 170 -4.99 -3.60 3.00
N LEU A 171 -4.44 -3.81 1.81
CA LEU A 171 -3.08 -4.28 1.59
C LEU A 171 -2.20 -3.07 1.26
N VAL A 172 -1.14 -2.85 2.05
CA VAL A 172 -0.11 -1.85 1.80
C VAL A 172 1.06 -2.51 1.08
N GLY A 173 1.54 -1.89 0.01
CA GLY A 173 2.61 -2.43 -0.83
C GLY A 173 2.12 -3.31 -1.98
N PRO A 174 3.06 -3.83 -2.80
CA PRO A 174 2.74 -4.56 -4.02
C PRO A 174 2.15 -5.95 -3.74
N ILE A 175 1.25 -6.38 -4.61
CA ILE A 175 0.79 -7.77 -4.64
C ILE A 175 1.89 -8.64 -5.22
N GLY A 176 2.27 -9.67 -4.48
CA GLY A 176 3.24 -10.69 -4.88
C GLY A 176 2.69 -12.10 -4.68
N ALA A 177 3.44 -13.12 -5.08
CA ALA A 177 2.98 -14.51 -5.01
C ALA A 177 2.62 -14.96 -3.58
N GLU A 178 3.36 -14.50 -2.59
CA GLU A 178 3.17 -14.88 -1.19
C GLU A 178 1.94 -14.21 -0.58
N ASN A 179 1.87 -12.86 -0.62
CA ASN A 179 0.78 -12.12 0.01
C ASN A 179 -0.55 -12.25 -0.74
N LEU A 180 -0.51 -12.53 -2.04
CA LEU A 180 -1.73 -12.86 -2.81
C LEU A 180 -2.45 -14.04 -2.18
N LYS A 181 -1.75 -15.18 -2.02
CA LYS A 181 -2.35 -16.42 -1.50
C LYS A 181 -2.56 -16.42 0.00
N ALA A 182 -1.59 -15.90 0.76
CA ALA A 182 -1.62 -15.97 2.21
C ALA A 182 -2.55 -14.90 2.85
N VAL A 183 -2.76 -13.79 2.15
CA VAL A 183 -3.46 -12.61 2.71
C VAL A 183 -4.63 -12.18 1.85
N LEU A 184 -4.38 -11.77 0.59
CA LEU A 184 -5.40 -11.08 -0.21
C LEU A 184 -6.54 -12.01 -0.63
N GLU A 185 -6.25 -13.21 -1.13
CA GLU A 185 -7.28 -14.20 -1.51
C GLU A 185 -8.20 -14.58 -0.33
N PRO A 186 -7.71 -14.89 0.88
CA PRO A 186 -8.57 -15.10 2.04
C PRO A 186 -9.50 -13.92 2.37
N GLU A 187 -9.00 -12.68 2.29
CA GLU A 187 -9.82 -11.49 2.55
C GLU A 187 -10.89 -11.27 1.44
N ILE A 188 -10.55 -11.56 0.19
CA ILE A 188 -11.52 -11.57 -0.92
C ILE A 188 -12.63 -12.62 -0.66
N GLN A 189 -12.26 -13.83 -0.24
CA GLN A 189 -13.25 -14.89 0.05
C GLN A 189 -14.16 -14.50 1.24
N LYS A 190 -13.63 -13.86 2.27
CA LYS A 190 -14.43 -13.33 3.39
C LYS A 190 -15.43 -12.27 2.89
N ALA A 191 -14.98 -11.33 2.04
CA ALA A 191 -15.84 -10.30 1.48
C ALA A 191 -16.93 -10.89 0.56
N LEU A 192 -16.63 -11.98 -0.16
CA LEU A 192 -17.62 -12.69 -0.98
C LEU A 192 -18.66 -13.43 -0.15
N ALA A 193 -18.27 -13.96 1.01
CA ALA A 193 -19.14 -14.73 1.90
C ALA A 193 -19.98 -13.84 2.85
N GLY A 194 -19.48 -12.67 3.21
CA GLY A 194 -20.08 -11.78 4.22
C GLY A 194 -21.06 -10.74 3.68
N SER A 195 -21.48 -10.85 2.45
CA SER A 195 -22.32 -9.86 1.74
C SER A 195 -23.61 -10.47 1.20
#